data_e7805c3bf51875acbd6a8a63966fe935
#
_entry.id   e7805c3bf51875acbd6a8a63966fe935
#
_cell.length_a   1.000
_cell.length_b   1.000
_cell.length_c   1.000
_cell.angle_alpha   90.00
_cell.angle_beta   90.00
_cell.angle_gamma   90.00
#
_symmetry.space_group_name_H-M   'P 1'
#
loop_
_entity.id
_entity.type
_entity.pdbx_description
1 polymer ?
#
loop_
_entity_poly.entity_id
_entity_poly.type
_entity_poly.pdbx_seq_one_letter_code
_entity_poly.pdbx_strand_id
1 'polypeptide(L)'
;VAAYLEKHYSIVSKRAKSVADLKAHLKAGGKAIVCVSGGGKKLFSNGGHYIYIGGLDKSGNLITLDPYWYDGKFTMTANRRKYTKVKNAREVYVQPAALASDISGIWLFTNAKGAKTVYAENDVNYRKASLKAPAIKPGTYTTTAVRGIYKGAGAATGRKKVKDLTTDGRRHATSSKQTADAMLRSGTTITVLETKLLSTGNLWARCPS
;
A
#
# COMPACT_ATOMS: atom_id res chain seq x y z
N VAL A 1 6.15 -11.55 12.96
CA VAL A 1 5.73 -11.58 11.54
C VAL A 1 6.04 -12.93 10.93
N ALA A 2 7.30 -13.43 10.98
CA ALA A 2 7.70 -14.71 10.35
C ALA A 2 6.82 -15.89 10.79
N ALA A 3 6.72 -16.16 12.09
CA ALA A 3 5.90 -17.26 12.63
C ALA A 3 4.41 -17.15 12.26
N TYR A 4 3.88 -15.95 12.18
CA TYR A 4 2.52 -15.71 11.74
C TYR A 4 2.32 -16.06 10.27
N LEU A 5 3.24 -15.63 9.40
CA LEU A 5 3.18 -15.93 7.97
C LEU A 5 3.32 -17.43 7.69
N GLU A 6 4.20 -18.10 8.43
CA GLU A 6 4.37 -19.56 8.32
C GLU A 6 3.12 -20.31 8.75
N LYS A 7 2.56 -19.95 9.92
CA LYS A 7 1.37 -20.60 10.47
C LYS A 7 0.12 -20.42 9.62
N HIS A 8 -0.10 -19.22 9.08
CA HIS A 8 -1.37 -18.85 8.44
C HIS A 8 -1.33 -18.89 6.90
N TYR A 9 -0.12 -18.79 6.30
CA TYR A 9 0.03 -18.65 4.86
C TYR A 9 1.03 -19.63 4.25
N SER A 10 1.60 -20.52 5.04
CA SER A 10 2.66 -21.44 4.60
C SER A 10 3.83 -20.70 3.92
N ILE A 11 4.17 -19.51 4.43
CA ILE A 11 5.28 -18.71 3.94
C ILE A 11 6.44 -18.83 4.93
N VAL A 12 7.55 -19.37 4.46
CA VAL A 12 8.80 -19.46 5.23
C VAL A 12 9.63 -18.19 5.00
N SER A 13 10.19 -17.65 6.07
CA SER A 13 11.09 -16.50 5.98
C SER A 13 12.46 -16.79 6.58
N LYS A 14 13.50 -16.20 5.99
CA LYS A 14 14.87 -16.19 6.54
C LYS A 14 15.54 -14.84 6.36
N ARG A 15 16.50 -14.51 7.19
CA ARG A 15 17.35 -13.33 7.03
C ARG A 15 18.42 -13.61 5.96
N ALA A 16 18.64 -12.64 5.07
CA ALA A 16 19.79 -12.63 4.19
C ALA A 16 20.90 -11.73 4.75
N LYS A 17 22.15 -12.05 4.43
CA LYS A 17 23.32 -11.31 4.86
C LYS A 17 23.80 -10.30 3.82
N SER A 18 23.43 -10.49 2.55
CA SER A 18 23.94 -9.70 1.44
C SER A 18 22.92 -9.47 0.33
N VAL A 19 23.20 -8.49 -0.53
CA VAL A 19 22.46 -8.27 -1.78
C VAL A 19 22.67 -9.42 -2.77
N ALA A 20 23.79 -10.14 -2.68
CA ALA A 20 24.02 -11.34 -3.49
C ALA A 20 23.03 -12.46 -3.13
N ASP A 21 22.81 -12.71 -1.83
CA ASP A 21 21.81 -13.66 -1.34
C ASP A 21 20.40 -13.25 -1.79
N LEU A 22 20.07 -11.95 -1.69
CA LEU A 22 18.81 -11.41 -2.18
C LEU A 22 18.62 -11.73 -3.67
N LYS A 23 19.61 -11.41 -4.50
CA LYS A 23 19.53 -11.67 -5.96
C LYS A 23 19.39 -13.16 -6.28
N ALA A 24 20.14 -14.03 -5.62
CA ALA A 24 20.04 -15.48 -5.79
C ALA A 24 18.63 -15.97 -5.43
N HIS A 25 18.08 -15.49 -4.33
CA HIS A 25 16.74 -15.84 -3.88
C HIS A 25 15.63 -15.37 -4.86
N LEU A 26 15.74 -14.14 -5.37
CA LEU A 26 14.80 -13.60 -6.36
C LEU A 26 14.87 -14.35 -7.69
N LYS A 27 16.09 -14.76 -8.14
CA LYS A 27 16.25 -15.62 -9.33
C LYS A 27 15.58 -16.97 -9.17
N ALA A 28 15.53 -17.50 -7.97
CA ALA A 28 14.82 -18.74 -7.64
C ALA A 28 13.29 -18.55 -7.46
N GLY A 29 12.75 -17.38 -7.80
CA GLY A 29 11.30 -17.09 -7.71
C GLY A 29 10.83 -16.60 -6.34
N GLY A 30 11.73 -16.49 -5.36
CA GLY A 30 11.38 -15.95 -4.04
C GLY A 30 11.05 -14.46 -4.04
N LYS A 31 10.61 -13.96 -2.91
CA LYS A 31 10.25 -12.56 -2.67
C LYS A 31 11.00 -12.03 -1.46
N ALA A 32 11.06 -10.71 -1.31
CA ALA A 32 11.74 -10.15 -0.16
C ALA A 32 11.05 -8.88 0.38
N ILE A 33 11.27 -8.65 1.67
CA ILE A 33 11.07 -7.33 2.29
C ILE A 33 12.43 -6.83 2.72
N VAL A 34 12.74 -5.59 2.36
CA VAL A 34 14.01 -4.96 2.67
C VAL A 34 13.74 -3.73 3.52
N CYS A 35 14.46 -3.60 4.64
CA CYS A 35 14.53 -2.37 5.40
C CYS A 35 15.67 -1.51 4.86
N VAL A 36 15.37 -0.26 4.53
CA VAL A 36 16.35 0.76 4.17
C VAL A 36 16.46 1.77 5.30
N SER A 37 17.68 2.19 5.63
CA SER A 37 17.96 3.10 6.76
C SER A 37 18.14 4.55 6.37
N GLY A 38 18.21 4.83 5.06
CA GLY A 38 18.54 6.18 4.58
C GLY A 38 20.00 6.59 4.78
N GLY A 39 20.89 5.65 5.14
CA GLY A 39 22.30 5.91 5.41
C GLY A 39 23.18 6.10 4.18
N GLY A 40 22.78 5.58 3.01
CA GLY A 40 23.57 5.62 1.79
C GLY A 40 23.06 6.65 0.77
N LYS A 41 22.53 6.16 -0.35
CA LYS A 41 22.02 7.01 -1.45
C LYS A 41 20.62 7.59 -1.21
N LYS A 42 19.93 7.14 -0.17
CA LYS A 42 18.59 7.60 0.24
C LYS A 42 17.55 7.46 -0.86
N LEU A 43 17.58 6.31 -1.56
CA LEU A 43 16.76 6.10 -2.76
C LEU A 43 15.25 6.05 -2.42
N PHE A 44 14.87 5.41 -1.32
CA PHE A 44 13.47 5.26 -0.93
C PHE A 44 13.06 6.14 0.25
N SER A 45 14.00 6.41 1.17
CA SER A 45 13.72 7.19 2.38
C SER A 45 14.99 7.87 2.89
N ASN A 46 14.82 8.92 3.68
CA ASN A 46 15.88 9.55 4.46
C ASN A 46 16.08 8.93 5.85
N GLY A 47 15.19 8.01 6.24
CA GLY A 47 15.20 7.27 7.49
C GLY A 47 14.79 5.81 7.28
N GLY A 48 14.40 5.13 8.36
CA GLY A 48 13.93 3.74 8.29
C GLY A 48 12.67 3.59 7.45
N HIS A 49 12.69 2.65 6.50
CA HIS A 49 11.55 2.37 5.64
C HIS A 49 11.59 0.93 5.12
N TYR A 50 10.44 0.31 4.95
CA TYR A 50 10.32 -1.04 4.41
C TYR A 50 9.79 -1.00 2.98
N ILE A 51 10.45 -1.73 2.09
CA ILE A 51 10.05 -1.91 0.69
C ILE A 51 9.92 -3.39 0.38
N TYR A 52 8.97 -3.73 -0.49
CA TYR A 52 8.81 -5.08 -1.01
C TYR A 52 9.61 -5.23 -2.31
N ILE A 53 10.25 -6.39 -2.49
CA ILE A 53 10.97 -6.73 -3.72
C ILE A 53 10.34 -7.99 -4.32
N GLY A 54 9.70 -7.81 -5.48
CA GLY A 54 8.95 -8.84 -6.17
C GLY A 54 9.76 -9.72 -7.12
N GLY A 55 10.96 -9.29 -7.52
CA GLY A 55 11.78 -10.03 -8.46
C GLY A 55 12.91 -9.19 -9.07
N LEU A 56 13.42 -9.67 -10.20
CA LEU A 56 14.41 -8.99 -11.03
C LEU A 56 13.82 -8.76 -12.42
N ASP A 57 14.13 -7.61 -13.02
CA ASP A 57 13.89 -7.39 -14.45
C ASP A 57 14.93 -8.11 -15.33
N LYS A 58 14.76 -8.03 -16.65
CA LYS A 58 15.69 -8.64 -17.63
C LYS A 58 17.12 -8.07 -17.54
N SER A 59 17.29 -6.85 -17.05
CA SER A 59 18.57 -6.18 -16.85
C SER A 59 19.18 -6.45 -15.46
N GLY A 60 18.51 -7.24 -14.62
CA GLY A 60 18.95 -7.57 -13.26
C GLY A 60 18.68 -6.48 -12.24
N ASN A 61 17.84 -5.49 -12.54
CA ASN A 61 17.37 -4.52 -11.56
C ASN A 61 16.31 -5.15 -10.65
N LEU A 62 16.28 -4.72 -9.40
CA LEU A 62 15.26 -5.10 -8.45
C LEU A 62 13.92 -4.45 -8.82
N ILE A 63 12.88 -5.27 -8.94
CA ILE A 63 11.50 -4.81 -9.09
C ILE A 63 10.95 -4.57 -7.69
N THR A 64 10.80 -3.31 -7.31
CA THR A 64 10.40 -2.92 -5.97
C THR A 64 8.99 -2.32 -5.95
N LEU A 65 8.25 -2.57 -4.88
CA LEU A 65 7.02 -1.86 -4.58
C LEU A 65 7.24 -1.01 -3.33
N ASP A 66 6.99 0.30 -3.48
CA ASP A 66 7.13 1.27 -2.40
C ASP A 66 5.77 1.59 -1.79
N PRO A 67 5.48 1.17 -0.54
CA PRO A 67 4.21 1.49 0.11
C PRO A 67 4.07 2.99 0.42
N TYR A 68 5.17 3.72 0.49
CA TYR A 68 5.20 5.17 0.72
C TYR A 68 5.46 5.92 -0.59
N TRP A 69 4.68 5.58 -1.63
CA TRP A 69 4.71 6.24 -2.92
C TRP A 69 3.98 7.59 -2.90
N TYR A 70 4.56 8.58 -3.58
CA TYR A 70 3.89 9.80 -4.02
C TYR A 70 4.50 10.28 -5.33
N ASP A 71 3.74 11.08 -6.11
CA ASP A 71 4.19 11.59 -7.39
C ASP A 71 5.45 12.45 -7.24
N GLY A 72 6.40 12.27 -8.16
CA GLY A 72 7.67 12.99 -8.16
C GLY A 72 8.72 12.47 -7.16
N LYS A 73 8.40 11.54 -6.25
CA LYS A 73 9.35 11.03 -5.24
C LYS A 73 10.71 10.66 -5.82
N PHE A 74 10.72 9.95 -6.95
CA PHE A 74 11.95 9.41 -7.54
C PHE A 74 12.65 10.38 -8.50
N THR A 75 12.13 11.58 -8.68
CA THR A 75 12.78 12.67 -9.41
C THR A 75 13.36 13.75 -8.51
N MET A 76 13.13 13.69 -7.20
CA MET A 76 13.51 14.75 -6.25
C MET A 76 15.02 14.91 -6.06
N THR A 77 15.81 13.83 -6.20
CA THR A 77 17.27 13.88 -5.97
C THR A 77 18.04 13.29 -7.16
N ALA A 78 19.29 13.72 -7.33
CA ALA A 78 20.18 13.20 -8.37
C ALA A 78 20.35 11.67 -8.26
N ASN A 79 20.53 11.14 -7.05
CA ASN A 79 20.66 9.70 -6.82
C ASN A 79 19.41 8.93 -7.23
N ARG A 80 18.23 9.41 -6.87
CA ARG A 80 16.97 8.78 -7.27
C ARG A 80 16.83 8.74 -8.78
N ARG A 81 17.01 9.88 -9.46
CA ARG A 81 16.98 9.93 -10.94
C ARG A 81 17.99 8.99 -11.60
N LYS A 82 19.20 8.89 -11.03
CA LYS A 82 20.28 8.08 -11.61
C LYS A 82 20.06 6.57 -11.43
N TYR A 83 19.60 6.12 -10.27
CA TYR A 83 19.63 4.72 -9.87
C TYR A 83 18.25 4.05 -9.82
N THR A 84 17.18 4.80 -10.05
CA THR A 84 15.81 4.27 -10.09
C THR A 84 15.10 4.59 -11.39
N LYS A 85 14.17 3.72 -11.79
CA LYS A 85 13.28 3.94 -12.91
C LYS A 85 11.86 3.58 -12.49
N VAL A 86 10.99 4.57 -12.44
CA VAL A 86 9.56 4.35 -12.19
C VAL A 86 8.94 3.72 -13.43
N LYS A 87 8.23 2.60 -13.25
CA LYS A 87 7.46 1.98 -14.32
C LYS A 87 5.99 2.36 -14.24
N ASN A 88 5.43 2.31 -13.05
CA ASN A 88 4.08 2.75 -12.74
C ASN A 88 4.01 3.17 -11.28
N ALA A 89 2.85 3.63 -10.82
CA ALA A 89 2.64 3.97 -9.42
C ALA A 89 3.04 2.80 -8.51
N ARG A 90 3.96 3.07 -7.58
CA ARG A 90 4.53 2.16 -6.58
C ARG A 90 5.54 1.13 -7.10
N GLU A 91 5.60 0.85 -8.41
CA GLU A 91 6.59 -0.07 -9.00
C GLU A 91 7.81 0.72 -9.48
N VAL A 92 8.94 0.46 -8.87
CA VAL A 92 10.21 1.15 -9.10
C VAL A 92 11.31 0.14 -9.35
N TYR A 93 12.03 0.28 -10.44
CA TYR A 93 13.21 -0.51 -10.78
C TYR A 93 14.44 0.16 -10.19
N VAL A 94 15.26 -0.60 -9.49
CA VAL A 94 16.42 -0.11 -8.77
C VAL A 94 17.65 -0.98 -9.05
N GLN A 95 18.79 -0.36 -9.26
CA GLN A 95 20.05 -1.08 -9.39
C GLN A 95 20.44 -1.69 -8.04
N PRO A 96 20.70 -3.03 -7.95
CA PRO A 96 21.00 -3.69 -6.68
C PRO A 96 22.20 -3.10 -5.95
N ALA A 97 23.28 -2.78 -6.69
CA ALA A 97 24.48 -2.18 -6.11
C ALA A 97 24.24 -0.77 -5.52
N ALA A 98 23.33 -0.01 -6.13
CA ALA A 98 22.96 1.31 -5.61
C ALA A 98 22.11 1.23 -4.33
N LEU A 99 21.23 0.22 -4.24
CA LEU A 99 20.42 0.00 -3.05
C LEU A 99 21.24 -0.55 -1.88
N ALA A 100 22.31 -1.29 -2.14
CA ALA A 100 23.11 -1.98 -1.13
C ALA A 100 23.53 -1.07 0.04
N SER A 101 23.90 0.18 -0.26
CA SER A 101 24.32 1.16 0.75
C SER A 101 23.18 1.69 1.63
N ASP A 102 21.93 1.50 1.21
CA ASP A 102 20.77 1.96 1.96
C ASP A 102 20.18 0.85 2.84
N ILE A 103 20.60 -0.42 2.63
CA ILE A 103 19.98 -1.59 3.27
C ILE A 103 20.47 -1.74 4.71
N SER A 104 19.53 -1.88 5.64
CA SER A 104 19.77 -2.25 7.04
C SER A 104 19.25 -3.64 7.40
N GLY A 105 18.43 -4.26 6.56
CA GLY A 105 17.94 -5.62 6.79
C GLY A 105 17.23 -6.21 5.59
N ILE A 106 17.38 -7.52 5.40
CA ILE A 106 16.77 -8.27 4.30
C ILE A 106 16.06 -9.49 4.86
N TRP A 107 14.76 -9.64 4.56
CA TRP A 107 13.97 -10.84 4.85
C TRP A 107 13.53 -11.47 3.54
N LEU A 108 13.93 -12.71 3.34
CA LEU A 108 13.62 -13.52 2.17
C LEU A 108 12.39 -14.38 2.47
N PHE A 109 11.48 -14.48 1.53
CA PHE A 109 10.23 -15.23 1.68
C PHE A 109 10.07 -16.24 0.54
N THR A 110 9.68 -17.47 0.90
CA THR A 110 9.29 -18.53 -0.04
C THR A 110 8.04 -19.21 0.48
N ASN A 111 7.30 -19.87 -0.42
CA ASN A 111 6.28 -20.79 0.04
C ASN A 111 6.94 -22.00 0.69
N ALA A 112 6.33 -22.55 1.73
CA ALA A 112 6.73 -23.83 2.29
C ALA A 112 6.62 -24.90 1.20
N LYS A 113 7.50 -25.92 1.27
CA LYS A 113 7.50 -27.04 0.31
C LYS A 113 6.12 -27.71 0.28
N GLY A 114 5.53 -27.83 -0.91
CA GLY A 114 4.20 -28.42 -1.08
C GLY A 114 3.01 -27.46 -0.86
N ALA A 115 3.25 -26.22 -0.44
CA ALA A 115 2.19 -25.21 -0.41
C ALA A 115 1.78 -24.85 -1.84
N LYS A 116 0.48 -24.89 -2.14
CA LYS A 116 -0.02 -24.31 -3.39
C LYS A 116 0.32 -22.82 -3.40
N THR A 117 1.00 -22.38 -4.47
CA THR A 117 1.35 -20.98 -4.64
C THR A 117 0.09 -20.14 -4.78
N VAL A 118 -0.35 -19.52 -3.70
CA VAL A 118 -1.47 -18.56 -3.74
C VAL A 118 -1.11 -17.32 -4.60
N TYR A 119 0.18 -17.17 -4.93
CA TYR A 119 0.74 -15.98 -5.60
C TYR A 119 1.45 -16.26 -6.93
N ALA A 120 1.31 -17.47 -7.51
CA ALA A 120 2.07 -17.86 -8.70
C ALA A 120 1.54 -17.27 -10.01
N GLU A 121 0.33 -16.76 -10.03
CA GLU A 121 -0.25 -16.25 -11.26
C GLU A 121 -0.71 -14.80 -11.07
N ASN A 122 0.12 -13.91 -11.61
CA ASN A 122 -0.21 -12.51 -11.83
C ASN A 122 -0.68 -11.73 -10.58
N ASP A 123 0.21 -10.93 -10.02
CA ASP A 123 -0.11 -9.82 -9.09
C ASP A 123 -1.29 -8.97 -9.57
N VAL A 124 -1.56 -8.96 -10.88
CA VAL A 124 -2.73 -8.32 -11.51
C VAL A 124 -4.02 -9.05 -11.16
N ASN A 125 -4.03 -10.38 -11.09
CA ASN A 125 -5.23 -11.16 -10.72
C ASN A 125 -5.46 -11.17 -9.21
N TYR A 126 -4.38 -11.14 -8.40
CA TYR A 126 -4.51 -10.92 -6.96
C TYR A 126 -5.07 -9.53 -6.66
N ARG A 127 -4.62 -8.48 -7.32
CA ARG A 127 -5.23 -7.16 -7.24
C ARG A 127 -6.69 -7.18 -7.68
N LYS A 128 -7.04 -7.89 -8.74
CA LYS A 128 -8.44 -8.06 -9.19
C LYS A 128 -9.25 -8.94 -8.23
N ALA A 129 -8.66 -9.98 -7.65
CA ALA A 129 -9.36 -10.87 -6.71
C ALA A 129 -9.45 -10.28 -5.30
N SER A 130 -8.40 -9.59 -4.83
CA SER A 130 -8.44 -8.85 -3.56
C SER A 130 -9.21 -7.53 -3.66
N LEU A 131 -9.40 -7.02 -4.87
CA LEU A 131 -10.31 -5.92 -5.18
C LEU A 131 -11.77 -6.36 -5.28
N LYS A 132 -12.11 -7.63 -5.09
CA LYS A 132 -13.45 -7.99 -4.61
C LYS A 132 -13.55 -7.49 -3.17
N ALA A 133 -13.72 -6.17 -3.04
CA ALA A 133 -14.15 -5.61 -1.78
C ALA A 133 -15.34 -6.44 -1.30
N PRO A 134 -15.42 -6.78 -0.01
CA PRO A 134 -16.64 -7.37 0.51
C PRO A 134 -17.80 -6.51 -0.01
N ALA A 135 -18.74 -7.11 -0.72
CA ALA A 135 -19.86 -6.39 -1.26
C ALA A 135 -20.63 -5.85 -0.07
N ILE A 136 -20.33 -4.62 0.31
CA ILE A 136 -21.11 -3.89 1.30
C ILE A 136 -22.43 -3.61 0.58
N LYS A 137 -23.46 -4.33 0.97
CA LYS A 137 -24.81 -4.17 0.42
C LYS A 137 -25.38 -2.83 0.91
N PRO A 138 -26.34 -2.23 0.18
CA PRO A 138 -27.13 -1.14 0.75
C PRO A 138 -27.68 -1.52 2.12
N GLY A 139 -27.64 -0.61 3.07
CA GLY A 139 -28.07 -0.90 4.44
C GLY A 139 -27.49 0.07 5.46
N THR A 140 -27.78 -0.18 6.72
CA THR A 140 -27.33 0.65 7.85
C THR A 140 -26.09 0.06 8.48
N TYR A 141 -25.07 0.90 8.72
CA TYR A 141 -23.77 0.52 9.25
C TYR A 141 -23.30 1.51 10.30
N THR A 142 -22.49 1.05 11.23
CA THR A 142 -21.83 1.91 12.23
C THR A 142 -20.36 2.07 11.87
N THR A 143 -19.88 3.31 11.86
CA THR A 143 -18.47 3.59 11.59
C THR A 143 -17.59 3.14 12.76
N THR A 144 -16.54 2.38 12.48
CA THR A 144 -15.58 1.92 13.50
C THR A 144 -14.41 2.88 13.72
N ALA A 145 -14.31 3.94 12.91
CA ALA A 145 -13.29 4.98 13.02
C ALA A 145 -13.84 6.29 12.43
N VAL A 146 -13.14 7.39 12.68
CA VAL A 146 -13.44 8.70 12.07
C VAL A 146 -13.41 8.56 10.54
N ARG A 147 -14.45 9.07 9.86
CA ARG A 147 -14.59 8.99 8.40
C ARG A 147 -14.79 10.36 7.78
N GLY A 148 -13.98 10.67 6.77
CA GLY A 148 -14.14 11.89 5.98
C GLY A 148 -15.29 11.78 4.99
N ILE A 149 -16.05 12.86 4.81
CA ILE A 149 -17.11 12.98 3.83
C ILE A 149 -16.61 13.77 2.63
N TYR A 150 -16.80 13.24 1.44
CA TYR A 150 -16.30 13.79 0.19
C TYR A 150 -17.45 14.14 -0.75
N LYS A 151 -17.15 15.00 -1.73
CA LYS A 151 -18.12 15.43 -2.74
C LYS A 151 -18.47 14.33 -3.74
N GLY A 152 -17.59 13.32 -3.85
CA GLY A 152 -17.77 12.17 -4.73
C GLY A 152 -16.83 11.03 -4.33
N ALA A 153 -16.85 9.94 -5.08
CA ALA A 153 -15.97 8.80 -4.83
C ALA A 153 -14.53 9.15 -5.25
N GLY A 154 -13.61 9.09 -4.31
CA GLY A 154 -12.19 9.38 -4.48
C GLY A 154 -11.75 10.64 -3.74
N ALA A 155 -10.56 10.58 -3.13
CA ALA A 155 -10.01 11.72 -2.36
C ALA A 155 -9.82 12.98 -3.21
N ALA A 156 -9.55 12.81 -4.51
CA ALA A 156 -9.40 13.91 -5.46
C ALA A 156 -10.68 14.75 -5.67
N THR A 157 -11.87 14.21 -5.32
CA THR A 157 -13.12 14.97 -5.40
C THR A 157 -13.23 16.09 -4.36
N GLY A 158 -12.33 16.11 -3.40
CA GLY A 158 -12.31 17.06 -2.30
C GLY A 158 -13.33 16.74 -1.20
N ARG A 159 -13.05 17.18 0.02
CA ARG A 159 -13.94 16.98 1.17
C ARG A 159 -15.11 17.95 1.14
N LYS A 160 -16.28 17.50 1.60
CA LYS A 160 -17.38 18.40 1.99
C LYS A 160 -16.96 19.21 3.21
N LYS A 161 -17.62 20.34 3.44
CA LYS A 161 -17.52 21.11 4.68
C LYS A 161 -18.66 20.71 5.63
N VAL A 162 -18.51 21.01 6.92
CA VAL A 162 -19.55 20.71 7.92
C VAL A 162 -20.89 21.34 7.53
N LYS A 163 -20.88 22.56 6.99
CA LYS A 163 -22.10 23.22 6.50
C LYS A 163 -22.85 22.46 5.41
N ASP A 164 -22.14 21.63 4.64
CA ASP A 164 -22.70 20.87 3.52
C ASP A 164 -23.33 19.53 3.95
N LEU A 165 -23.25 19.19 5.24
CA LEU A 165 -23.89 18.03 5.83
C LEU A 165 -25.35 18.29 6.15
N THR A 166 -26.16 17.22 6.19
CA THR A 166 -27.50 17.26 6.78
C THR A 166 -27.45 17.68 8.24
N THR A 167 -28.59 18.06 8.80
CA THR A 167 -28.68 18.42 10.23
C THR A 167 -28.20 17.28 11.11
N ASP A 168 -28.57 16.06 10.80
CA ASP A 168 -28.11 14.88 11.52
C ASP A 168 -26.60 14.66 11.32
N GLY A 169 -26.08 14.76 10.09
CA GLY A 169 -24.66 14.65 9.81
C GLY A 169 -23.82 15.67 10.59
N ARG A 170 -24.32 16.89 10.78
CA ARG A 170 -23.63 17.91 11.61
C ARG A 170 -23.55 17.53 13.09
N ARG A 171 -24.57 16.87 13.64
CA ARG A 171 -24.55 16.38 15.04
C ARG A 171 -23.45 15.35 15.27
N HIS A 172 -23.14 14.55 14.26
CA HIS A 172 -22.12 13.51 14.30
C HIS A 172 -20.74 13.95 13.77
N ALA A 173 -20.61 15.21 13.34
CA ALA A 173 -19.34 15.76 12.88
C ALA A 173 -18.32 15.90 14.03
N THR A 174 -17.02 15.70 13.72
CA THR A 174 -15.94 15.89 14.69
C THR A 174 -15.71 17.35 15.07
N SER A 175 -16.21 18.29 14.28
CA SER A 175 -16.11 19.74 14.49
C SER A 175 -17.47 20.40 14.33
N SER A 176 -17.76 21.41 15.13
CA SER A 176 -18.94 22.28 14.98
C SER A 176 -18.70 23.46 14.01
N LYS A 177 -17.43 23.73 13.65
CA LYS A 177 -17.08 24.85 12.77
C LYS A 177 -17.57 24.56 11.34
N GLN A 178 -18.48 25.41 10.85
CA GLN A 178 -19.15 25.22 9.55
C GLN A 178 -18.20 25.12 8.35
N THR A 179 -17.05 25.80 8.42
CA THR A 179 -16.01 25.80 7.36
C THR A 179 -14.99 24.68 7.48
N ALA A 180 -15.03 23.89 8.58
CA ALA A 180 -14.13 22.74 8.74
C ALA A 180 -14.47 21.61 7.76
N ASP A 181 -13.49 20.76 7.47
CA ASP A 181 -13.71 19.55 6.70
C ASP A 181 -14.70 18.62 7.41
N ALA A 182 -15.65 18.09 6.65
CA ALA A 182 -16.67 17.19 7.17
C ALA A 182 -16.05 15.82 7.48
N MET A 183 -16.02 15.49 8.76
CA MET A 183 -15.57 14.20 9.28
C MET A 183 -16.56 13.70 10.32
N LEU A 184 -17.04 12.46 10.18
CA LEU A 184 -17.93 11.82 11.14
C LEU A 184 -17.13 11.11 12.23
N ARG A 185 -17.63 11.15 13.45
CA ARG A 185 -17.05 10.42 14.59
C ARG A 185 -17.14 8.91 14.39
N SER A 186 -16.25 8.19 15.06
CA SER A 186 -16.42 6.73 15.26
C SER A 186 -17.72 6.47 16.00
N GLY A 187 -18.39 5.37 15.72
CA GLY A 187 -19.70 5.05 16.30
C GLY A 187 -20.89 5.71 15.59
N THR A 188 -20.67 6.52 14.54
CA THR A 188 -21.77 7.14 13.79
C THR A 188 -22.48 6.09 12.95
N THR A 189 -23.81 6.00 13.09
CA THR A 189 -24.65 5.20 12.22
C THR A 189 -24.87 5.91 10.89
N ILE A 190 -24.63 5.21 9.76
CA ILE A 190 -24.78 5.73 8.41
C ILE A 190 -25.63 4.77 7.57
N THR A 191 -26.41 5.31 6.66
CA THR A 191 -27.11 4.52 5.63
C THR A 191 -26.27 4.51 4.37
N VAL A 192 -25.86 3.33 3.91
CA VAL A 192 -25.16 3.14 2.64
C VAL A 192 -26.19 2.83 1.56
N LEU A 193 -26.22 3.64 0.50
CA LEU A 193 -27.12 3.46 -0.64
C LEU A 193 -26.47 2.59 -1.73
N GLU A 194 -25.18 2.81 -1.94
CA GLU A 194 -24.37 2.05 -2.90
C GLU A 194 -22.90 2.13 -2.55
N THR A 195 -22.10 1.25 -3.11
CA THR A 195 -20.65 1.27 -2.97
C THR A 195 -19.97 1.31 -4.33
N LYS A 196 -18.80 1.96 -4.38
CA LYS A 196 -17.95 2.02 -5.56
C LYS A 196 -16.52 1.66 -5.18
N LEU A 197 -15.98 0.62 -5.80
CA LEU A 197 -14.57 0.29 -5.70
C LEU A 197 -13.79 1.08 -6.75
N LEU A 198 -12.79 1.83 -6.29
CA LEU A 198 -11.89 2.55 -7.19
C LEU A 198 -10.71 1.68 -7.63
N SER A 199 -10.07 2.03 -8.72
CA SER A 199 -8.84 1.38 -9.21
C SER A 199 -7.69 1.41 -8.21
N THR A 200 -7.74 2.32 -7.23
CA THR A 200 -6.81 2.40 -6.09
C THR A 200 -7.03 1.33 -5.02
N GLY A 201 -8.08 0.51 -5.14
CA GLY A 201 -8.47 -0.48 -4.14
C GLY A 201 -9.30 0.07 -2.97
N ASN A 202 -9.59 1.36 -2.95
CA ASN A 202 -10.42 1.97 -1.92
C ASN A 202 -11.91 1.79 -2.23
N LEU A 203 -12.65 1.27 -1.26
CA LEU A 203 -14.11 1.17 -1.31
C LEU A 203 -14.74 2.46 -0.80
N TRP A 204 -15.64 3.03 -1.58
CA TRP A 204 -16.39 4.24 -1.25
C TRP A 204 -17.86 3.90 -1.09
N ALA A 205 -18.48 4.48 -0.08
CA ALA A 205 -19.91 4.34 0.16
C ALA A 205 -20.62 5.67 -0.13
N ARG A 206 -21.72 5.63 -0.88
CA ARG A 206 -22.62 6.76 -1.04
C ARG A 206 -23.68 6.70 0.05
N CYS A 207 -23.80 7.78 0.81
CA CYS A 207 -24.83 7.98 1.81
C CYS A 207 -25.85 9.02 1.29
N PRO A 208 -27.06 9.10 1.87
CA PRO A 208 -28.00 10.18 1.59
C PRO A 208 -27.34 11.56 1.82
N SER A 209 -27.64 12.50 0.95
CA SER A 209 -27.16 13.91 1.02
C SER A 209 -28.07 14.73 1.94
#